data_430615bbcaaee010c7d3470614e156d8
#
_entry.id   430615bbcaaee010c7d3470614e156d8
#
_cell.length_a   1.000
_cell.length_b   1.000
_cell.length_c   1.000
_cell.angle_alpha   90.00
_cell.angle_beta   90.00
_cell.angle_gamma   90.00
#
_symmetry.space_group_name_H-M   'P 1'
#
loop_
_entity.id
_entity.type
_entity.pdbx_description
1 polymer ?
#
loop_
_entity_poly.entity_id
_entity_poly.type
_entity_poly.pdbx_seq_one_letter_code
_entity_poly.pdbx_strand_id
1 'polypeptide(L)'
;VTEPGDPRGTRWGTRRFSLRGRVTLLAAASVAGAVALVSIGAYMVVRSNLYQQLDDGLMARAQAAADSPQVQTSLRQVPGAFLASADLQIGQLNAAPDVQHAVMTYPLSSSAPPFDQRELNVANGDSPESLRTDFRTDSRVVALPSGHGEAIVLAQSMGPTKRTLNELALVLFLIGGAGILVAAAAGTAVARTGLRPVDRLTSAAERVAKTGDLRPIPVSGDDELARLTQTFNTMLGTVADSQERQRQLVADAGHELRTPLTSLRTNLELLLAASKPGAPPLPHEDRADIVEDISGQLDELTQLIGDLVELARQDEPRERFERVELLDVVERALDRARRRAGEINFDVSLQPWVLTGDNSSLERAVLNLLDNAVKFSPPDSTVWVRLYPLGDGTAVVEVADAGPGIAEEDLPKVFDRFYRSSEARTLPGSGLGLAIVKHAAERHGGAVYASQAPEGGALMTIRLPGAPG
;
A
#
# COMPACT_ATOMS: atom_id res chain seq x y z
N VAL A 1 33.29 -44.18 -0.32
CA VAL A 1 33.31 -42.76 0.01
C VAL A 1 33.12 -42.01 -1.29
N THR A 2 31.88 -41.68 -1.65
CA THR A 2 31.52 -40.91 -2.84
C THR A 2 30.92 -39.62 -2.37
N GLU A 3 31.56 -38.49 -2.71
CA GLU A 3 31.05 -37.14 -2.54
C GLU A 3 29.78 -36.91 -3.41
N PRO A 4 28.74 -36.27 -2.91
CA PRO A 4 27.64 -35.86 -3.75
C PRO A 4 27.91 -34.46 -4.34
N GLY A 5 27.85 -34.40 -5.68
CA GLY A 5 28.03 -33.21 -6.50
C GLY A 5 27.05 -32.09 -6.17
N ASP A 6 27.60 -30.89 -6.20
CA ASP A 6 26.94 -29.58 -6.06
C ASP A 6 26.03 -29.29 -7.31
N PRO A 7 24.71 -29.15 -7.17
CA PRO A 7 23.85 -28.70 -8.26
C PRO A 7 23.88 -27.19 -8.30
N ARG A 8 24.88 -26.60 -8.93
CA ARG A 8 24.81 -25.17 -9.34
C ARG A 8 23.76 -24.98 -10.41
N GLY A 9 22.51 -24.99 -9.99
CA GLY A 9 21.42 -24.50 -10.78
C GLY A 9 21.64 -23.02 -11.07
N THR A 10 21.99 -22.71 -12.31
CA THR A 10 21.95 -21.37 -12.88
C THR A 10 20.54 -20.78 -12.72
N ARG A 11 20.29 -20.12 -11.59
CA ARG A 11 19.13 -19.23 -11.44
C ARG A 11 19.34 -18.08 -12.41
N TRP A 12 18.71 -18.16 -13.56
CA TRP A 12 18.43 -17.00 -14.41
C TRP A 12 17.57 -16.04 -13.56
N GLY A 13 18.24 -15.16 -12.86
CA GLY A 13 17.60 -14.06 -12.13
C GLY A 13 16.91 -13.18 -13.16
N THR A 14 15.62 -13.32 -13.33
CA THR A 14 14.79 -12.30 -13.94
C THR A 14 15.03 -11.03 -13.11
N ARG A 15 15.87 -10.13 -13.60
CA ARG A 15 16.04 -8.78 -13.03
C ARG A 15 14.64 -8.15 -13.03
N ARG A 16 13.97 -8.23 -11.90
CA ARG A 16 12.69 -7.55 -11.70
C ARG A 16 12.98 -6.06 -11.78
N PHE A 17 12.61 -5.44 -12.91
CA PHE A 17 12.67 -4.01 -13.03
C PHE A 17 11.98 -3.37 -11.83
N SER A 18 12.62 -2.38 -11.21
CA SER A 18 11.99 -1.57 -10.18
C SER A 18 10.70 -0.93 -10.72
N LEU A 19 9.77 -0.58 -9.86
CA LEU A 19 8.53 0.09 -10.26
C LEU A 19 8.82 1.32 -11.14
N ARG A 20 9.85 2.09 -10.79
CA ARG A 20 10.35 3.22 -11.59
C ARG A 20 10.76 2.80 -13.00
N GLY A 21 11.54 1.72 -13.11
CA GLY A 21 11.97 1.19 -14.40
C GLY A 21 10.80 0.72 -15.27
N ARG A 22 9.78 0.12 -14.68
CA ARG A 22 8.56 -0.29 -15.40
C ARG A 22 7.77 0.91 -15.94
N VAL A 23 7.57 1.94 -15.12
CA VAL A 23 6.86 3.17 -15.54
C VAL A 23 7.60 3.88 -16.68
N THR A 24 8.92 4.06 -16.55
CA THR A 24 9.75 4.66 -17.59
C THR A 24 9.71 3.85 -18.89
N LEU A 25 9.81 2.52 -18.80
CA LEU A 25 9.79 1.63 -19.96
C LEU A 25 8.42 1.64 -20.65
N LEU A 26 7.33 1.63 -19.91
CA LEU A 26 5.98 1.72 -20.46
C LEU A 26 5.75 3.06 -21.16
N ALA A 27 6.16 4.17 -20.55
CA ALA A 27 6.05 5.49 -21.16
C ALA A 27 6.86 5.58 -22.46
N ALA A 28 8.12 5.13 -22.44
CA ALA A 28 8.97 5.11 -23.63
C ALA A 28 8.43 4.18 -24.73
N ALA A 29 7.96 2.98 -24.39
CA ALA A 29 7.38 2.03 -25.33
C ALA A 29 6.08 2.55 -25.97
N SER A 30 5.20 3.20 -25.19
CA SER A 30 3.97 3.79 -25.72
C SER A 30 4.25 4.91 -26.72
N VAL A 31 5.20 5.80 -26.41
CA VAL A 31 5.61 6.87 -27.35
C VAL A 31 6.31 6.29 -28.57
N ALA A 32 7.19 5.29 -28.40
CA ALA A 32 7.87 4.61 -29.51
C ALA A 32 6.86 3.94 -30.45
N GLY A 33 5.85 3.27 -29.92
CA GLY A 33 4.77 2.66 -30.71
C GLY A 33 3.96 3.68 -31.50
N ALA A 34 3.56 4.78 -30.84
CA ALA A 34 2.81 5.84 -31.49
C ALA A 34 3.61 6.54 -32.61
N VAL A 35 4.88 6.88 -32.33
CA VAL A 35 5.78 7.50 -33.31
C VAL A 35 6.05 6.57 -34.48
N ALA A 36 6.30 5.27 -34.21
CA ALA A 36 6.50 4.29 -35.28
C ALA A 36 5.27 4.18 -36.21
N LEU A 37 4.07 4.12 -35.64
CA LEU A 37 2.82 4.03 -36.38
C LEU A 37 2.60 5.25 -37.28
N VAL A 38 2.78 6.45 -36.71
CA VAL A 38 2.66 7.72 -37.45
C VAL A 38 3.72 7.82 -38.56
N SER A 39 4.98 7.46 -38.26
CA SER A 39 6.08 7.52 -39.22
C SER A 39 5.88 6.54 -40.38
N ILE A 40 5.46 5.30 -40.11
CA ILE A 40 5.15 4.31 -41.13
C ILE A 40 3.97 4.78 -42.00
N GLY A 41 2.91 5.29 -41.36
CA GLY A 41 1.75 5.83 -42.07
C GLY A 41 2.12 7.01 -42.99
N ALA A 42 2.87 7.98 -42.46
CA ALA A 42 3.34 9.13 -43.23
C ALA A 42 4.23 8.71 -44.41
N TYR A 43 5.19 7.79 -44.15
CA TYR A 43 6.05 7.25 -45.21
C TYR A 43 5.25 6.54 -46.31
N MET A 44 4.28 5.69 -45.96
CA MET A 44 3.44 4.98 -46.90
C MET A 44 2.61 5.93 -47.78
N VAL A 45 1.99 6.96 -47.14
CA VAL A 45 1.19 7.95 -47.89
C VAL A 45 2.06 8.74 -48.85
N VAL A 46 3.20 9.28 -48.41
CA VAL A 46 4.10 10.04 -49.28
C VAL A 46 4.64 9.16 -50.39
N ARG A 47 5.04 7.92 -50.07
CA ARG A 47 5.48 6.96 -51.07
C ARG A 47 4.40 6.71 -52.11
N SER A 48 3.18 6.41 -51.73
CA SER A 48 2.05 6.17 -52.66
C SER A 48 1.81 7.38 -53.56
N ASN A 49 1.76 8.58 -52.98
CA ASN A 49 1.54 9.80 -53.75
C ASN A 49 2.65 10.09 -54.76
N LEU A 50 3.92 9.92 -54.35
CA LEU A 50 5.05 10.13 -55.29
C LEU A 50 5.06 9.13 -56.42
N TYR A 51 4.73 7.85 -56.18
CA TYR A 51 4.63 6.85 -57.23
C TYR A 51 3.44 7.14 -58.15
N GLN A 52 2.27 7.51 -57.62
CA GLN A 52 1.12 7.91 -58.45
C GLN A 52 1.42 9.14 -59.32
N GLN A 53 2.03 10.17 -58.75
CA GLN A 53 2.44 11.34 -59.54
C GLN A 53 3.41 10.99 -60.68
N LEU A 54 4.34 10.06 -60.39
CA LEU A 54 5.27 9.58 -61.40
C LEU A 54 4.53 8.82 -62.52
N ASP A 55 3.62 7.91 -62.16
CA ASP A 55 2.83 7.11 -63.05
C ASP A 55 1.90 7.97 -63.95
N ASP A 56 1.14 8.88 -63.31
CA ASP A 56 0.23 9.80 -64.01
C ASP A 56 1.01 10.72 -64.93
N GLY A 57 2.15 11.24 -64.50
CA GLY A 57 3.00 12.10 -65.31
C GLY A 57 3.62 11.37 -66.52
N LEU A 58 4.05 10.12 -66.32
CA LEU A 58 4.57 9.27 -67.44
C LEU A 58 3.46 8.90 -68.36
N MET A 59 2.30 8.50 -67.88
CA MET A 59 1.15 8.11 -68.75
C MET A 59 0.67 9.29 -69.55
N ALA A 60 0.51 10.47 -69.03
CA ALA A 60 0.10 11.67 -69.70
C ALA A 60 1.10 12.04 -70.90
N ARG A 61 2.40 11.92 -70.61
CA ARG A 61 3.44 12.17 -71.60
C ARG A 61 3.45 11.09 -72.72
N ALA A 62 3.23 9.83 -72.35
CA ALA A 62 3.15 8.74 -73.29
C ALA A 62 1.94 8.87 -74.21
N GLN A 63 0.76 9.24 -73.67
CA GLN A 63 -0.44 9.50 -74.46
C GLN A 63 -0.24 10.67 -75.40
N ALA A 64 0.33 11.79 -74.95
CA ALA A 64 0.62 12.93 -75.81
C ALA A 64 1.58 12.56 -76.96
N ALA A 65 2.53 11.69 -76.67
CA ALA A 65 3.46 11.22 -77.69
C ALA A 65 2.83 10.19 -78.67
N ALA A 66 1.88 9.37 -78.19
CA ALA A 66 1.21 8.35 -79.05
C ALA A 66 0.16 8.98 -79.97
N ASP A 67 -0.60 9.99 -79.47
CA ASP A 67 -1.74 10.57 -80.22
C ASP A 67 -1.35 11.59 -81.32
N SER A 68 -0.11 12.06 -81.34
CA SER A 68 0.31 13.11 -82.23
C SER A 68 1.44 12.71 -83.16
N PRO A 69 1.16 12.44 -84.45
CA PRO A 69 2.22 12.18 -85.46
C PRO A 69 3.23 13.35 -85.58
N GLN A 70 2.75 14.59 -85.30
CA GLN A 70 3.61 15.78 -85.31
C GLN A 70 4.57 15.79 -84.14
N VAL A 71 4.15 15.30 -82.97
CA VAL A 71 5.00 15.17 -81.74
C VAL A 71 6.08 14.11 -81.99
N GLN A 72 5.75 13.00 -82.65
CA GLN A 72 6.73 11.96 -83.04
C GLN A 72 7.81 12.53 -83.98
N THR A 73 7.43 13.36 -84.93
CA THR A 73 8.38 14.05 -85.85
C THR A 73 9.18 15.11 -85.10
N SER A 74 8.55 15.85 -84.17
CA SER A 74 9.21 16.89 -83.38
C SER A 74 10.17 16.28 -82.35
N LEU A 75 9.88 15.11 -81.80
CA LEU A 75 10.77 14.39 -80.90
C LEU A 75 12.12 14.05 -81.48
N ARG A 76 12.18 13.86 -82.78
CA ARG A 76 13.43 13.67 -83.51
C ARG A 76 14.33 14.91 -83.52
N GLN A 77 13.76 16.10 -83.26
CA GLN A 77 14.48 17.40 -83.30
C GLN A 77 14.75 17.92 -81.84
N VAL A 78 14.24 17.27 -80.79
CA VAL A 78 14.48 17.70 -79.39
C VAL A 78 15.96 17.46 -79.06
N PRO A 79 16.70 18.49 -78.57
CA PRO A 79 18.06 18.28 -78.07
C PRO A 79 18.10 17.26 -76.90
N GLY A 80 19.03 16.26 -77.05
CA GLY A 80 19.20 15.22 -76.05
C GLY A 80 19.47 15.72 -74.65
N ALA A 81 20.12 16.88 -74.57
CA ALA A 81 20.33 17.55 -73.25
C ALA A 81 19.04 17.93 -72.54
N PHE A 82 17.93 18.22 -73.26
CA PHE A 82 16.65 18.55 -72.66
C PHE A 82 15.97 17.30 -72.05
N LEU A 83 15.99 16.17 -72.72
CA LEU A 83 15.46 14.90 -72.27
C LEU A 83 16.32 14.32 -71.14
N ALA A 84 17.63 14.47 -71.17
CA ALA A 84 18.53 14.07 -70.11
C ALA A 84 18.34 14.91 -68.87
N SER A 85 17.99 16.21 -68.97
CA SER A 85 17.68 17.05 -67.80
C SER A 85 16.37 16.67 -67.11
N ALA A 86 15.46 16.01 -67.85
CA ALA A 86 14.18 15.52 -67.32
C ALA A 86 14.26 14.04 -66.81
N ASP A 87 15.44 13.41 -66.82
CA ASP A 87 15.64 11.97 -66.56
C ASP A 87 14.67 11.06 -67.34
N LEU A 88 14.30 11.50 -68.58
CA LEU A 88 13.32 10.85 -69.40
C LEU A 88 14.00 10.21 -70.63
N GLN A 89 13.71 8.96 -70.84
CA GLN A 89 14.11 8.20 -72.06
C GLN A 89 12.87 7.92 -72.93
N ILE A 90 12.92 8.17 -74.21
CA ILE A 90 11.84 7.94 -75.14
C ILE A 90 12.35 7.05 -76.26
N GLY A 91 11.56 6.04 -76.63
CA GLY A 91 11.88 5.15 -77.72
C GLY A 91 10.61 4.66 -78.40
N GLN A 92 10.76 4.26 -79.68
CA GLN A 92 9.72 3.63 -80.45
C GLN A 92 10.12 2.17 -80.64
N LEU A 93 9.27 1.23 -80.21
CA LEU A 93 9.49 -0.20 -80.32
C LEU A 93 8.66 -0.73 -81.50
N ASN A 94 9.29 -1.39 -82.42
CA ASN A 94 8.64 -2.02 -83.62
C ASN A 94 8.54 -3.54 -83.40
N ALA A 95 7.37 -4.11 -83.55
CA ALA A 95 7.09 -5.54 -83.43
C ALA A 95 7.22 -6.33 -84.74
N ALA A 96 7.65 -5.72 -85.86
CA ALA A 96 7.78 -6.41 -87.12
C ALA A 96 8.81 -7.55 -87.06
N PRO A 97 8.49 -8.76 -87.59
CA PRO A 97 9.29 -9.95 -87.36
C PRO A 97 10.65 -9.90 -88.09
N ASP A 98 10.86 -9.03 -89.14
CA ASP A 98 12.07 -8.94 -89.90
C ASP A 98 13.15 -7.96 -89.41
N VAL A 99 12.79 -7.15 -88.39
CA VAL A 99 13.72 -6.22 -87.73
C VAL A 99 13.95 -6.72 -86.32
N GLN A 100 15.14 -7.19 -86.02
CA GLN A 100 15.52 -7.55 -84.66
C GLN A 100 15.09 -6.41 -83.73
N HIS A 101 13.96 -6.53 -83.09
CA HIS A 101 13.26 -5.66 -82.13
C HIS A 101 14.02 -4.35 -81.85
N ALA A 102 14.20 -3.51 -82.90
CA ALA A 102 15.01 -2.30 -82.80
C ALA A 102 14.18 -1.21 -82.19
N VAL A 103 14.58 -0.82 -80.95
CA VAL A 103 14.08 0.40 -80.29
C VAL A 103 14.80 1.58 -81.02
N MET A 104 14.07 2.37 -81.79
CA MET A 104 14.55 3.68 -82.18
C MET A 104 14.49 4.64 -80.99
N THR A 105 15.64 5.12 -80.58
CA THR A 105 15.75 6.12 -79.49
C THR A 105 15.58 7.55 -79.95
N TYR A 106 14.97 8.41 -79.17
CA TYR A 106 14.86 9.83 -79.49
C TYR A 106 15.49 10.65 -78.36
N PRO A 107 16.43 11.53 -78.65
CA PRO A 107 17.17 11.61 -79.87
C PRO A 107 18.07 10.40 -80.07
N LEU A 108 18.52 10.14 -81.31
CA LEU A 108 19.36 8.98 -81.72
C LEU A 108 20.66 8.79 -80.91
N SER A 109 21.04 9.78 -80.10
CA SER A 109 22.20 9.78 -79.20
C SER A 109 21.88 9.44 -77.77
N SER A 110 20.62 9.20 -77.39
CA SER A 110 20.23 8.85 -76.03
C SER A 110 20.24 7.33 -75.78
N SER A 111 20.36 6.90 -74.53
CA SER A 111 20.22 5.49 -74.19
C SER A 111 18.76 5.04 -74.40
N ALA A 112 18.62 3.82 -74.96
CA ALA A 112 17.30 3.25 -75.14
C ALA A 112 16.56 3.01 -73.85
N PRO A 113 15.23 3.31 -73.77
CA PRO A 113 14.44 2.90 -72.67
C PRO A 113 14.45 1.37 -72.50
N PRO A 114 14.48 0.82 -71.30
CA PRO A 114 14.43 -0.61 -71.07
C PRO A 114 13.08 -1.16 -71.51
N PHE A 115 13.10 -2.31 -72.18
CA PHE A 115 11.90 -3.01 -72.65
C PHE A 115 12.01 -4.52 -72.38
N ASP A 116 10.88 -5.17 -72.21
CA ASP A 116 10.77 -6.63 -72.12
C ASP A 116 9.54 -7.13 -72.91
N GLN A 117 9.12 -8.35 -72.65
CA GLN A 117 7.99 -8.96 -73.36
C GLN A 117 6.67 -8.19 -73.19
N ARG A 118 6.52 -7.39 -72.14
CA ARG A 118 5.29 -6.62 -71.90
C ARG A 118 5.14 -5.46 -72.83
N GLU A 119 6.21 -4.74 -73.08
CA GLU A 119 6.25 -3.65 -74.06
C GLU A 119 6.08 -4.19 -75.51
N LEU A 120 6.63 -5.39 -75.83
CA LEU A 120 6.42 -6.08 -77.07
C LEU A 120 4.95 -6.49 -77.29
N ASN A 121 4.29 -6.96 -76.23
CA ASN A 121 2.86 -7.28 -76.32
C ASN A 121 2.00 -6.04 -76.62
N VAL A 122 2.41 -4.86 -76.13
CA VAL A 122 1.75 -3.58 -76.46
C VAL A 122 1.97 -3.22 -77.91
N ALA A 123 3.19 -3.37 -78.40
CA ALA A 123 3.50 -3.12 -79.82
C ALA A 123 2.75 -4.10 -80.77
N ASN A 124 2.57 -5.35 -80.39
CA ASN A 124 1.80 -6.36 -81.14
C ASN A 124 0.25 -6.14 -81.03
N GLY A 125 -0.22 -5.27 -80.16
CA GLY A 125 -1.64 -5.04 -79.91
C GLY A 125 -2.28 -6.08 -78.98
N ASP A 126 -1.48 -6.93 -78.33
CA ASP A 126 -1.94 -7.96 -77.32
C ASP A 126 -2.31 -7.34 -75.97
N SER A 127 -1.79 -6.14 -75.72
CA SER A 127 -2.08 -5.38 -74.49
C SER A 127 -2.34 -3.91 -74.77
N PRO A 128 -3.30 -3.24 -74.16
CA PRO A 128 -3.59 -1.83 -74.38
C PRO A 128 -2.52 -0.88 -73.82
N GLU A 129 -1.80 -1.29 -72.79
CA GLU A 129 -0.73 -0.51 -72.16
C GLU A 129 0.16 -1.40 -71.30
N SER A 130 1.35 -0.94 -71.01
CA SER A 130 2.26 -1.54 -69.98
C SER A 130 2.77 -0.45 -69.10
N LEU A 131 2.69 -0.68 -67.76
CA LEU A 131 3.26 0.18 -66.71
C LEU A 131 3.99 -0.69 -65.69
N ARG A 132 5.31 -0.57 -65.61
CA ARG A 132 6.13 -1.39 -64.71
C ARG A 132 7.36 -0.66 -64.18
N THR A 133 7.95 -1.23 -63.12
CA THR A 133 9.28 -0.84 -62.67
C THR A 133 10.33 -1.79 -63.25
N ASP A 134 11.31 -1.24 -63.92
CA ASP A 134 12.52 -1.99 -64.30
C ASP A 134 13.56 -1.86 -63.18
N PHE A 135 13.80 -2.97 -62.48
CA PHE A 135 14.76 -3.03 -61.36
C PHE A 135 16.23 -2.99 -61.82
N ARG A 136 16.53 -3.27 -63.08
CA ARG A 136 17.91 -3.25 -63.61
C ARG A 136 18.41 -1.84 -63.83
N THR A 137 17.54 -0.99 -64.36
CA THR A 137 17.86 0.42 -64.66
C THR A 137 17.32 1.38 -63.62
N ASP A 138 16.60 0.87 -62.62
CA ASP A 138 15.94 1.65 -61.59
C ASP A 138 15.00 2.72 -62.18
N SER A 139 14.22 2.31 -63.19
CA SER A 139 13.35 3.21 -63.95
C SER A 139 11.91 2.75 -63.94
N ARG A 140 10.99 3.69 -64.00
CA ARG A 140 9.57 3.44 -64.25
C ARG A 140 9.32 3.50 -65.70
N VAL A 141 8.71 2.46 -66.29
CA VAL A 141 8.54 2.28 -67.77
C VAL A 141 7.06 2.24 -68.07
N VAL A 142 6.66 3.00 -69.08
CA VAL A 142 5.32 2.95 -69.69
C VAL A 142 5.41 2.72 -71.12
N ALA A 143 4.54 1.88 -71.71
CA ALA A 143 4.40 1.69 -73.11
C ALA A 143 2.94 1.84 -73.56
N LEU A 144 2.74 2.56 -74.67
CA LEU A 144 1.43 2.75 -75.29
C LEU A 144 1.53 2.44 -76.84
N PRO A 145 0.46 1.88 -77.42
CA PRO A 145 0.44 1.63 -78.86
C PRO A 145 0.42 2.97 -79.60
N SER A 146 1.25 3.06 -80.67
CA SER A 146 1.28 4.23 -81.59
C SER A 146 0.77 3.94 -82.92
N GLY A 147 0.13 2.75 -83.19
CA GLY A 147 -0.40 2.28 -84.45
C GLY A 147 0.59 1.45 -85.31
N HIS A 148 0.05 0.70 -86.28
CA HIS A 148 0.85 -0.07 -87.24
C HIS A 148 1.87 -1.08 -86.68
N GLY A 149 1.62 -1.69 -85.52
CA GLY A 149 2.55 -2.64 -84.86
C GLY A 149 3.73 -1.97 -84.20
N GLU A 150 3.52 -0.76 -83.69
CA GLU A 150 4.53 0.03 -83.01
C GLU A 150 4.00 0.46 -81.61
N ALA A 151 4.91 0.57 -80.64
CA ALA A 151 4.64 1.15 -79.33
C ALA A 151 5.64 2.26 -78.99
N ILE A 152 5.15 3.33 -78.39
CA ILE A 152 5.99 4.34 -77.70
C ILE A 152 6.31 3.88 -76.33
N VAL A 153 7.61 3.81 -75.98
CA VAL A 153 8.11 3.43 -74.66
C VAL A 153 8.79 4.64 -74.07
N LEU A 154 8.28 5.03 -72.85
CA LEU A 154 8.89 6.06 -72.06
C LEU A 154 9.42 5.43 -70.72
N ALA A 155 10.63 5.84 -70.35
CA ALA A 155 11.21 5.45 -69.09
C ALA A 155 11.73 6.67 -68.33
N GLN A 156 11.44 6.72 -67.04
CA GLN A 156 11.91 7.79 -66.16
C GLN A 156 12.64 7.18 -64.97
N SER A 157 13.79 7.76 -64.57
CA SER A 157 14.58 7.33 -63.45
C SER A 157 13.80 7.53 -62.13
N MET A 158 13.84 6.52 -61.30
CA MET A 158 13.28 6.58 -59.93
C MET A 158 14.25 7.17 -58.89
N GLY A 159 15.47 7.53 -59.31
CA GLY A 159 16.53 8.08 -58.45
C GLY A 159 16.09 9.27 -57.63
N PRO A 160 15.49 10.32 -58.22
CA PRO A 160 14.98 11.49 -57.45
C PRO A 160 13.92 11.11 -56.45
N THR A 161 12.94 10.29 -56.83
CA THR A 161 11.86 9.83 -55.96
C THR A 161 12.40 9.03 -54.76
N LYS A 162 13.35 8.13 -55.01
CA LYS A 162 13.98 7.35 -53.92
C LYS A 162 14.83 8.21 -52.99
N ARG A 163 15.53 9.24 -53.49
CA ARG A 163 16.28 10.19 -52.65
C ARG A 163 15.34 10.92 -51.72
N THR A 164 14.24 11.49 -52.23
CA THR A 164 13.24 12.16 -51.40
C THR A 164 12.66 11.23 -50.34
N LEU A 165 12.35 9.97 -50.69
CA LEU A 165 11.86 8.99 -49.71
C LEU A 165 12.91 8.63 -48.64
N ASN A 166 14.17 8.51 -49.03
CA ASN A 166 15.25 8.23 -48.07
C ASN A 166 15.52 9.42 -47.12
N GLU A 167 15.48 10.64 -47.67
CA GLU A 167 15.57 11.86 -46.82
C GLU A 167 14.40 11.96 -45.86
N LEU A 168 13.18 11.69 -46.33
CA LEU A 168 12.01 11.62 -45.43
C LEU A 168 12.18 10.54 -44.37
N ALA A 169 12.62 9.34 -44.72
CA ALA A 169 12.85 8.25 -43.76
C ALA A 169 13.90 8.64 -42.70
N LEU A 170 14.99 9.31 -43.11
CA LEU A 170 16.01 9.80 -42.18
C LEU A 170 15.43 10.84 -41.21
N VAL A 171 14.67 11.82 -41.69
CA VAL A 171 14.04 12.85 -40.86
C VAL A 171 13.06 12.22 -39.87
N LEU A 172 12.20 11.29 -40.32
CA LEU A 172 11.27 10.59 -39.47
C LEU A 172 11.99 9.76 -38.40
N PHE A 173 13.10 9.11 -38.74
CA PHE A 173 13.92 8.35 -37.81
C PHE A 173 14.57 9.26 -36.76
N LEU A 174 15.12 10.39 -37.13
CA LEU A 174 15.76 11.35 -36.21
C LEU A 174 14.76 11.99 -35.28
N ILE A 175 13.61 12.46 -35.79
CA ILE A 175 12.54 13.06 -34.97
C ILE A 175 11.95 12.00 -34.03
N GLY A 176 11.71 10.80 -34.56
CA GLY A 176 11.20 9.67 -33.75
C GLY A 176 12.15 9.28 -32.62
N GLY A 177 13.43 9.16 -32.93
CA GLY A 177 14.48 8.87 -31.94
C GLY A 177 14.58 9.93 -30.85
N ALA A 178 14.57 11.22 -31.24
CA ALA A 178 14.56 12.33 -30.28
C ALA A 178 13.31 12.31 -29.39
N GLY A 179 12.13 12.05 -29.95
CA GLY A 179 10.88 11.92 -29.22
C GLY A 179 10.91 10.82 -28.15
N ILE A 180 11.48 9.66 -28.50
CA ILE A 180 11.64 8.53 -27.56
C ILE A 180 12.60 8.90 -26.42
N LEU A 181 13.71 9.59 -26.71
CA LEU A 181 14.66 10.05 -25.68
C LEU A 181 14.01 11.04 -24.71
N VAL A 182 13.25 12.01 -25.22
CA VAL A 182 12.50 12.97 -24.40
C VAL A 182 11.47 12.25 -23.52
N ALA A 183 10.73 11.29 -24.09
CA ALA A 183 9.75 10.51 -23.34
C ALA A 183 10.40 9.67 -22.23
N ALA A 184 11.54 9.06 -22.49
CA ALA A 184 12.31 8.31 -21.49
C ALA A 184 12.82 9.22 -20.36
N ALA A 185 13.33 10.41 -20.70
CA ALA A 185 13.78 11.39 -19.72
C ALA A 185 12.61 11.90 -18.85
N ALA A 186 11.50 12.31 -19.49
CA ALA A 186 10.29 12.75 -18.80
C ALA A 186 9.70 11.65 -17.91
N GLY A 187 9.56 10.43 -18.44
CA GLY A 187 9.07 9.28 -17.66
C GLY A 187 9.95 8.96 -16.45
N THR A 188 11.29 9.11 -16.59
CA THR A 188 12.21 8.93 -15.48
C THR A 188 12.05 10.02 -14.42
N ALA A 189 11.87 11.28 -14.82
CA ALA A 189 11.66 12.41 -13.92
C ALA A 189 10.35 12.24 -13.14
N VAL A 190 9.25 11.92 -13.81
CA VAL A 190 7.94 11.66 -13.20
C VAL A 190 7.99 10.46 -12.24
N ALA A 191 8.62 9.35 -12.65
CA ALA A 191 8.76 8.19 -11.79
C ALA A 191 9.60 8.45 -10.54
N ARG A 192 10.65 9.30 -10.62
CA ARG A 192 11.49 9.66 -9.47
C ARG A 192 10.78 10.57 -8.49
N THR A 193 10.05 11.57 -8.99
CA THR A 193 9.34 12.52 -8.12
C THR A 193 8.09 11.89 -7.51
N GLY A 194 7.27 11.22 -8.31
CA GLY A 194 6.01 10.61 -7.86
C GLY A 194 6.19 9.43 -6.89
N LEU A 195 7.29 8.67 -7.01
CA LEU A 195 7.55 7.52 -6.11
C LEU A 195 8.47 7.84 -4.92
N ARG A 196 8.87 9.10 -4.73
CA ARG A 196 9.69 9.51 -3.58
C ARG A 196 9.00 9.28 -2.22
N PRO A 197 7.69 9.52 -2.04
CA PRO A 197 6.99 9.20 -0.79
C PRO A 197 7.05 7.71 -0.44
N VAL A 198 6.95 6.81 -1.44
CA VAL A 198 7.04 5.36 -1.22
C VAL A 198 8.40 4.95 -0.66
N ASP A 199 9.50 5.54 -1.18
CA ASP A 199 10.83 5.28 -0.63
C ASP A 199 10.96 5.76 0.83
N ARG A 200 10.35 6.90 1.16
CA ARG A 200 10.34 7.43 2.54
C ARG A 200 9.58 6.49 3.48
N LEU A 201 8.41 6.00 3.06
CA LEU A 201 7.63 5.02 3.82
C LEU A 201 8.41 3.72 4.03
N THR A 202 9.03 3.19 2.97
CA THR A 202 9.85 1.98 3.06
C THR A 202 11.02 2.18 4.04
N SER A 203 11.75 3.30 3.93
CA SER A 203 12.86 3.61 4.82
C SER A 203 12.42 3.80 6.27
N ALA A 204 11.22 4.36 6.50
CA ALA A 204 10.65 4.48 7.84
C ALA A 204 10.27 3.11 8.42
N ALA A 205 9.62 2.26 7.62
CA ALA A 205 9.30 0.89 8.04
C ALA A 205 10.56 0.07 8.39
N GLU A 206 11.61 0.18 7.58
CA GLU A 206 12.90 -0.45 7.88
C GLU A 206 13.57 0.10 9.15
N ARG A 207 13.46 1.40 9.38
CA ARG A 207 13.98 2.05 10.61
C ARG A 207 13.22 1.55 11.83
N VAL A 208 11.88 1.51 11.78
CA VAL A 208 11.06 0.94 12.86
C VAL A 208 11.45 -0.50 13.14
N ALA A 209 11.59 -1.34 12.10
CA ALA A 209 11.94 -2.74 12.27
C ALA A 209 13.34 -2.97 12.84
N LYS A 210 14.31 -2.09 12.56
CA LYS A 210 15.71 -2.23 13.02
C LYS A 210 15.99 -1.56 14.37
N THR A 211 15.35 -0.43 14.62
CA THR A 211 15.69 0.43 15.78
C THR A 211 14.52 0.70 16.72
N GLY A 212 13.29 0.34 16.36
CA GLY A 212 12.09 0.69 17.12
C GLY A 212 11.78 2.20 17.13
N ASP A 213 12.37 3.00 16.22
CA ASP A 213 12.16 4.45 16.15
C ASP A 213 10.81 4.77 15.48
N LEU A 214 9.85 5.21 16.28
CA LEU A 214 8.46 5.47 15.90
C LEU A 214 8.21 6.94 15.48
N ARG A 215 9.24 7.72 15.16
CA ARG A 215 9.07 9.11 14.74
C ARG A 215 8.17 9.22 13.49
N PRO A 216 7.23 10.18 13.47
CA PRO A 216 6.32 10.36 12.36
C PRO A 216 7.06 10.76 11.07
N ILE A 217 6.50 10.35 9.93
CA ILE A 217 7.00 10.66 8.60
C ILE A 217 6.38 12.00 8.16
N PRO A 218 7.17 12.95 7.63
CA PRO A 218 6.61 14.19 7.11
C PRO A 218 5.62 13.92 5.97
N VAL A 219 4.39 14.38 6.11
CA VAL A 219 3.35 14.31 5.08
C VAL A 219 3.58 15.43 4.08
N SER A 220 3.58 15.10 2.79
CA SER A 220 3.76 16.07 1.70
C SER A 220 2.71 15.80 0.62
N GLY A 221 1.98 16.84 0.21
CA GLY A 221 0.89 16.74 -0.77
C GLY A 221 -0.45 16.42 -0.10
N ASP A 222 -1.45 16.16 -0.94
CA ASP A 222 -2.85 15.88 -0.59
C ASP A 222 -3.42 14.68 -1.39
N ASP A 223 -2.52 13.89 -2.01
CA ASP A 223 -2.83 12.73 -2.83
C ASP A 223 -3.01 11.44 -1.99
N GLU A 224 -3.21 10.30 -2.67
CA GLU A 224 -3.38 8.99 -2.05
C GLU A 224 -2.13 8.59 -1.24
N LEU A 225 -0.94 9.03 -1.64
CA LEU A 225 0.30 8.75 -0.93
C LEU A 225 0.42 9.58 0.35
N ALA A 226 -0.07 10.81 0.35
CA ALA A 226 -0.18 11.64 1.55
C ALA A 226 -1.14 11.00 2.55
N ARG A 227 -2.31 10.52 2.10
CA ARG A 227 -3.28 9.79 2.94
C ARG A 227 -2.69 8.49 3.49
N LEU A 228 -1.96 7.72 2.68
CA LEU A 228 -1.25 6.52 3.14
C LEU A 228 -0.21 6.86 4.23
N THR A 229 0.56 7.93 4.03
CA THR A 229 1.54 8.40 5.01
C THR A 229 0.87 8.80 6.33
N GLN A 230 -0.28 9.44 6.25
CA GLN A 230 -1.08 9.85 7.42
C GLN A 230 -1.60 8.65 8.22
N THR A 231 -2.16 7.64 7.52
CA THR A 231 -2.61 6.38 8.13
C THR A 231 -1.45 5.63 8.78
N PHE A 232 -0.29 5.60 8.13
CA PHE A 232 0.92 5.00 8.69
C PHE A 232 1.39 5.73 9.96
N ASN A 233 1.36 7.07 9.96
CA ASN A 233 1.68 7.87 11.16
C ASN A 233 0.71 7.61 12.31
N THR A 234 -0.58 7.45 12.04
CA THR A 234 -1.58 7.08 13.06
C THR A 234 -1.23 5.72 13.67
N MET A 235 -0.85 4.74 12.85
CA MET A 235 -0.41 3.43 13.33
C MET A 235 0.87 3.55 14.20
N LEU A 236 1.87 4.35 13.75
CA LEU A 236 3.08 4.58 14.55
C LEU A 236 2.76 5.23 15.90
N GLY A 237 1.84 6.20 15.94
CA GLY A 237 1.37 6.82 17.16
C GLY A 237 0.74 5.80 18.12
N THR A 238 -0.17 4.96 17.62
CA THR A 238 -0.80 3.90 18.43
C THR A 238 0.22 2.94 19.02
N VAL A 239 1.23 2.55 18.23
CA VAL A 239 2.32 1.67 18.71
C VAL A 239 3.19 2.39 19.76
N ALA A 240 3.50 3.67 19.55
CA ALA A 240 4.29 4.48 20.49
C ALA A 240 3.57 4.61 21.85
N ASP A 241 2.26 4.92 21.83
CA ASP A 241 1.43 5.04 23.02
C ASP A 241 1.30 3.71 23.77
N SER A 242 1.21 2.59 23.03
CA SER A 242 1.19 1.25 23.64
C SER A 242 2.51 0.92 24.32
N GLN A 243 3.65 1.19 23.66
CA GLN A 243 4.97 0.96 24.25
C GLN A 243 5.22 1.83 25.48
N GLU A 244 4.79 3.09 25.45
CA GLU A 244 4.96 3.99 26.60
C GLU A 244 4.14 3.52 27.79
N ARG A 245 2.86 3.14 27.57
CA ARG A 245 2.00 2.54 28.62
C ARG A 245 2.61 1.28 29.20
N GLN A 246 3.21 0.43 28.36
CA GLN A 246 3.88 -0.79 28.82
C GLN A 246 5.14 -0.48 29.65
N ARG A 247 5.96 0.48 29.21
CA ARG A 247 7.15 0.91 29.97
C ARG A 247 6.76 1.47 31.34
N GLN A 248 5.72 2.29 31.37
CA GLN A 248 5.22 2.86 32.61
C GLN A 248 4.70 1.77 33.56
N LEU A 249 3.92 0.80 33.06
CA LEU A 249 3.47 -0.34 33.84
C LEU A 249 4.64 -1.12 34.47
N VAL A 250 5.70 -1.40 33.68
CA VAL A 250 6.88 -2.12 34.19
C VAL A 250 7.65 -1.30 35.24
N ALA A 251 7.77 0.01 35.04
CA ALA A 251 8.44 0.89 35.97
C ALA A 251 7.66 0.97 37.33
N ASP A 252 6.35 1.19 37.26
CA ASP A 252 5.47 1.30 38.43
C ASP A 252 5.44 -0.04 39.16
N ALA A 253 5.28 -1.16 38.46
CA ALA A 253 5.34 -2.50 39.05
C ALA A 253 6.68 -2.75 39.77
N GLY A 254 7.81 -2.32 39.16
CA GLY A 254 9.13 -2.46 39.81
C GLY A 254 9.27 -1.68 41.10
N HIS A 255 8.63 -0.52 41.19
CA HIS A 255 8.60 0.27 42.43
C HIS A 255 7.72 -0.37 43.51
N GLU A 256 6.53 -0.79 43.15
CA GLU A 256 5.55 -1.35 44.11
C GLU A 256 5.93 -2.77 44.60
N LEU A 257 6.63 -3.56 43.80
CA LEU A 257 7.18 -4.85 44.24
C LEU A 257 8.39 -4.71 45.16
N ARG A 258 9.17 -3.64 45.05
CA ARG A 258 10.39 -3.45 45.84
C ARG A 258 10.08 -3.24 47.33
N THR A 259 9.05 -2.50 47.65
CA THR A 259 8.68 -2.16 49.04
C THR A 259 8.35 -3.40 49.88
N PRO A 260 7.37 -4.27 49.49
CA PRO A 260 7.05 -5.47 50.26
C PRO A 260 8.20 -6.48 50.28
N LEU A 261 8.96 -6.60 49.21
CA LEU A 261 10.16 -7.46 49.19
C LEU A 261 11.24 -7.01 50.17
N THR A 262 11.43 -5.69 50.32
CA THR A 262 12.39 -5.16 51.30
C THR A 262 11.91 -5.42 52.73
N SER A 263 10.61 -5.24 53.01
CA SER A 263 10.03 -5.53 54.33
C SER A 263 10.10 -7.02 54.67
N LEU A 264 9.72 -7.91 53.69
CA LEU A 264 9.86 -9.36 53.83
C LEU A 264 11.31 -9.78 54.17
N ARG A 265 12.25 -9.19 53.45
CA ARG A 265 13.68 -9.46 53.68
C ARG A 265 14.08 -9.03 55.12
N THR A 266 13.69 -7.84 55.56
CA THR A 266 14.00 -7.34 56.91
C THR A 266 13.40 -8.22 57.99
N ASN A 267 12.13 -8.60 57.87
CA ASN A 267 11.45 -9.48 58.81
C ASN A 267 12.08 -10.88 58.86
N LEU A 268 12.47 -11.41 57.69
CA LEU A 268 13.18 -12.70 57.63
C LEU A 268 14.59 -12.62 58.23
N GLU A 269 15.33 -11.53 57.99
CA GLU A 269 16.66 -11.30 58.58
C GLU A 269 16.57 -11.19 60.11
N LEU A 270 15.52 -10.57 60.68
CA LEU A 270 15.24 -10.50 62.10
C LEU A 270 14.99 -11.89 62.70
N LEU A 271 14.12 -12.71 62.07
CA LEU A 271 13.85 -14.08 62.51
C LEU A 271 15.10 -14.96 62.50
N LEU A 272 15.91 -14.84 61.43
CA LEU A 272 17.17 -15.59 61.28
C LEU A 272 18.23 -15.14 62.28
N ALA A 273 18.30 -13.84 62.58
CA ALA A 273 19.21 -13.30 63.60
C ALA A 273 18.86 -13.82 65.02
N ALA A 274 17.57 -13.81 65.34
CA ALA A 274 17.07 -14.33 66.63
C ALA A 274 17.23 -15.86 66.81
N SER A 275 17.39 -16.60 65.68
CA SER A 275 17.58 -18.06 65.70
C SER A 275 19.05 -18.49 65.82
N LYS A 276 20.02 -17.57 65.88
CA LYS A 276 21.44 -17.87 66.01
C LYS A 276 21.78 -18.34 67.47
N PRO A 277 22.71 -19.26 67.63
CA PRO A 277 23.19 -19.68 68.95
C PRO A 277 23.78 -18.48 69.69
N GLY A 278 23.24 -18.17 70.91
CA GLY A 278 23.68 -17.07 71.79
C GLY A 278 22.98 -15.72 71.51
N ALA A 279 22.03 -15.64 70.58
CA ALA A 279 21.21 -14.47 70.42
C ALA A 279 20.16 -14.32 71.57
N PRO A 280 19.78 -13.10 71.98
CA PRO A 280 18.69 -12.94 72.93
C PRO A 280 17.40 -13.51 72.31
N PRO A 281 16.62 -14.31 73.07
CA PRO A 281 15.39 -14.89 72.53
C PRO A 281 14.36 -13.79 72.27
N LEU A 282 13.78 -13.80 71.03
CA LEU A 282 12.60 -13.00 70.71
C LEU A 282 11.42 -13.50 71.57
N PRO A 283 10.65 -12.58 72.19
CA PRO A 283 9.39 -12.94 72.83
C PRO A 283 8.49 -13.72 71.86
N HIS A 284 7.68 -14.64 72.42
CA HIS A 284 6.80 -15.46 71.57
C HIS A 284 5.79 -14.61 70.77
N GLU A 285 5.35 -13.49 71.37
CA GLU A 285 4.43 -12.54 70.76
C GLU A 285 5.05 -11.82 69.61
N ASP A 286 6.25 -11.23 69.70
CA ASP A 286 6.98 -10.55 68.63
C ASP A 286 7.28 -11.50 67.48
N ARG A 287 7.55 -12.78 67.74
CA ARG A 287 7.79 -13.79 66.72
C ARG A 287 6.51 -14.13 65.96
N ALA A 288 5.37 -14.21 66.60
CA ALA A 288 4.06 -14.45 66.03
C ALA A 288 3.68 -13.28 65.07
N ASP A 289 3.87 -12.04 65.62
CA ASP A 289 3.61 -10.82 64.81
C ASP A 289 4.47 -10.73 63.55
N ILE A 290 5.77 -11.04 63.63
CA ILE A 290 6.64 -11.05 62.45
C ILE A 290 6.22 -12.12 61.41
N VAL A 291 5.78 -13.31 61.86
CA VAL A 291 5.30 -14.38 60.98
C VAL A 291 3.97 -13.97 60.31
N GLU A 292 3.08 -13.31 61.07
CA GLU A 292 1.82 -12.78 60.53
C GLU A 292 2.07 -11.69 59.50
N ASP A 293 2.98 -10.74 59.78
CA ASP A 293 3.43 -9.72 58.82
C ASP A 293 4.00 -10.31 57.52
N ILE A 294 4.86 -11.34 57.66
CA ILE A 294 5.42 -12.03 56.47
C ILE A 294 4.32 -12.67 55.63
N SER A 295 3.35 -13.34 56.32
CA SER A 295 2.25 -13.99 55.61
C SER A 295 1.36 -12.97 54.91
N GLY A 296 1.03 -11.86 55.56
CA GLY A 296 0.25 -10.75 55.00
C GLY A 296 0.93 -10.13 53.76
N GLN A 297 2.25 -9.93 53.84
CA GLN A 297 3.04 -9.39 52.72
C GLN A 297 3.15 -10.37 51.54
N LEU A 298 3.20 -11.69 51.78
CA LEU A 298 3.17 -12.70 50.70
C LEU A 298 1.81 -12.71 50.00
N ASP A 299 0.72 -12.58 50.73
CA ASP A 299 -0.64 -12.50 50.18
C ASP A 299 -0.79 -11.23 49.33
N GLU A 300 -0.31 -10.08 49.83
CA GLU A 300 -0.31 -8.80 49.10
C GLU A 300 0.50 -8.89 47.81
N LEU A 301 1.70 -9.49 47.83
CA LEU A 301 2.52 -9.73 46.63
C LEU A 301 1.83 -10.65 45.63
N THR A 302 1.17 -11.70 46.10
CA THR A 302 0.45 -12.64 45.23
C THR A 302 -0.71 -11.93 44.50
N GLN A 303 -1.44 -11.10 45.23
CA GLN A 303 -2.52 -10.29 44.68
C GLN A 303 -1.98 -9.25 43.67
N LEU A 304 -0.90 -8.53 44.02
CA LEU A 304 -0.28 -7.53 43.15
C LEU A 304 0.18 -8.16 41.82
N ILE A 305 0.84 -9.33 41.86
CA ILE A 305 1.24 -10.06 40.65
C ILE A 305 0.01 -10.43 39.80
N GLY A 306 -1.05 -10.93 40.43
CA GLY A 306 -2.31 -11.25 39.76
C GLY A 306 -2.94 -10.03 39.10
N ASP A 307 -2.90 -8.86 39.74
CA ASP A 307 -3.43 -7.61 39.21
C ASP A 307 -2.57 -7.08 38.04
N LEU A 308 -1.24 -7.21 38.11
CA LEU A 308 -0.32 -6.84 37.06
C LEU A 308 -0.49 -7.70 35.80
N VAL A 309 -0.67 -9.02 35.96
CA VAL A 309 -0.93 -9.95 34.85
C VAL A 309 -2.24 -9.59 34.16
N GLU A 310 -3.27 -9.21 34.91
CA GLU A 310 -4.54 -8.79 34.31
C GLU A 310 -4.41 -7.48 33.53
N LEU A 311 -3.71 -6.49 34.08
CA LEU A 311 -3.45 -5.24 33.40
C LEU A 311 -2.54 -5.41 32.20
N ALA A 312 -1.62 -6.41 32.17
CA ALA A 312 -0.78 -6.72 31.03
C ALA A 312 -1.53 -7.40 29.88
N ARG A 313 -2.68 -8.06 30.16
CA ARG A 313 -3.58 -8.65 29.14
C ARG A 313 -4.42 -7.63 28.39
N GLN A 314 -4.16 -6.32 28.56
CA GLN A 314 -4.94 -5.22 27.96
C GLN A 314 -5.08 -5.27 26.44
N ASP A 315 -4.12 -5.89 25.76
CA ASP A 315 -4.03 -5.95 24.29
C ASP A 315 -4.55 -7.28 23.68
N GLU A 316 -5.16 -8.18 24.49
CA GLU A 316 -5.76 -9.40 23.93
C GLU A 316 -7.00 -9.07 23.07
N PRO A 317 -7.11 -9.68 21.88
CA PRO A 317 -8.26 -9.47 21.00
C PRO A 317 -9.58 -9.77 21.71
N ARG A 318 -10.66 -9.07 21.30
CA ARG A 318 -12.04 -9.28 21.79
C ARG A 318 -12.61 -10.67 21.41
N GLU A 319 -11.79 -11.60 20.97
CA GLU A 319 -12.18 -12.95 20.53
C GLU A 319 -12.84 -13.82 21.61
N ARG A 320 -12.76 -13.39 22.89
CA ARG A 320 -13.40 -14.08 24.03
C ARG A 320 -14.73 -13.45 24.48
N PHE A 321 -15.23 -12.47 23.73
CA PHE A 321 -16.51 -11.85 24.09
C PHE A 321 -17.65 -12.81 23.78
N GLU A 322 -18.44 -13.10 24.82
CA GLU A 322 -19.63 -13.97 24.76
C GLU A 322 -20.84 -13.24 25.31
N ARG A 323 -22.01 -13.85 25.21
CA ARG A 323 -23.20 -13.34 25.88
C ARG A 323 -23.06 -13.54 27.38
N VAL A 324 -23.07 -12.46 28.13
CA VAL A 324 -22.91 -12.44 29.57
C VAL A 324 -24.19 -11.93 30.21
N GLU A 325 -24.69 -12.66 31.20
CA GLU A 325 -25.75 -12.23 32.10
C GLU A 325 -25.11 -11.53 33.30
N LEU A 326 -25.21 -10.20 33.35
CA LEU A 326 -24.49 -9.37 34.32
C LEU A 326 -24.99 -9.66 35.75
N LEU A 327 -26.23 -10.06 35.92
CA LEU A 327 -26.79 -10.50 37.20
C LEU A 327 -25.97 -11.65 37.77
N ASP A 328 -25.72 -12.70 37.01
CA ASP A 328 -24.94 -13.86 37.44
C ASP A 328 -23.49 -13.48 37.82
N VAL A 329 -22.92 -12.53 37.05
CA VAL A 329 -21.56 -12.00 37.33
C VAL A 329 -21.52 -11.32 38.72
N VAL A 330 -22.50 -10.45 39.00
CA VAL A 330 -22.58 -9.72 40.26
C VAL A 330 -22.85 -10.69 41.44
N GLU A 331 -23.74 -11.68 41.26
CA GLU A 331 -24.00 -12.70 42.28
C GLU A 331 -22.76 -13.52 42.61
N ARG A 332 -22.01 -14.01 41.64
CA ARG A 332 -20.74 -14.72 41.90
C ARG A 332 -19.70 -13.88 42.61
N ALA A 333 -19.57 -12.60 42.25
CA ALA A 333 -18.68 -11.67 42.93
C ALA A 333 -19.13 -11.44 44.36
N LEU A 334 -20.45 -11.26 44.61
CA LEU A 334 -21.04 -11.13 45.96
C LEU A 334 -20.77 -12.35 46.83
N ASP A 335 -20.94 -13.55 46.30
CA ASP A 335 -20.68 -14.79 47.03
C ASP A 335 -19.21 -14.91 47.48
N ARG A 336 -18.29 -14.40 46.67
CA ARG A 336 -16.86 -14.34 47.04
C ARG A 336 -16.59 -13.28 48.08
N ALA A 337 -17.17 -12.07 47.92
CA ALA A 337 -16.99 -10.97 48.85
C ALA A 337 -17.58 -11.31 50.25
N ARG A 338 -18.78 -11.91 50.31
CA ARG A 338 -19.44 -12.34 51.57
C ARG A 338 -18.57 -13.29 52.39
N ARG A 339 -17.82 -14.20 51.76
CA ARG A 339 -16.90 -15.11 52.46
C ARG A 339 -15.75 -14.41 53.20
N ARG A 340 -15.44 -13.16 52.81
CA ARG A 340 -14.33 -12.35 53.34
C ARG A 340 -14.81 -11.19 54.22
N ALA A 341 -16.11 -10.88 54.14
CA ALA A 341 -16.67 -9.65 54.68
C ALA A 341 -16.84 -9.64 56.21
N GLY A 342 -16.65 -10.79 56.90
CA GLY A 342 -16.83 -10.86 58.34
C GLY A 342 -18.25 -10.46 58.77
N GLU A 343 -18.38 -9.38 59.55
CA GLU A 343 -19.65 -8.89 60.14
C GLU A 343 -20.35 -7.83 59.27
N ILE A 344 -19.90 -7.59 57.99
CA ILE A 344 -20.51 -6.61 57.08
C ILE A 344 -21.75 -7.20 56.41
N ASN A 345 -22.84 -6.43 56.43
CA ASN A 345 -24.08 -6.76 55.77
C ASN A 345 -24.12 -6.28 54.32
N PHE A 346 -24.80 -7.03 53.44
CA PHE A 346 -25.01 -6.63 52.04
C PHE A 346 -26.50 -6.42 51.78
N ASP A 347 -26.89 -5.20 51.39
CA ASP A 347 -28.22 -4.88 50.86
C ASP A 347 -28.16 -4.90 49.35
N VAL A 348 -28.83 -5.89 48.71
CA VAL A 348 -28.65 -6.22 47.30
C VAL A 348 -29.95 -6.06 46.53
N SER A 349 -29.95 -5.33 45.43
CA SER A 349 -31.07 -5.20 44.50
C SER A 349 -30.56 -5.26 43.07
N LEU A 350 -30.83 -6.38 42.37
CA LEU A 350 -30.30 -6.66 41.05
C LEU A 350 -31.44 -6.85 40.05
N GLN A 351 -31.33 -6.23 38.91
CA GLN A 351 -32.22 -6.43 37.76
C GLN A 351 -31.48 -7.14 36.64
N PRO A 352 -32.16 -8.02 35.86
CA PRO A 352 -31.53 -8.72 34.78
C PRO A 352 -30.99 -7.78 33.68
N TRP A 353 -29.74 -8.02 33.28
CA TRP A 353 -29.08 -7.26 32.21
C TRP A 353 -28.12 -8.15 31.42
N VAL A 354 -28.16 -8.06 30.11
CA VAL A 354 -27.34 -8.89 29.20
C VAL A 354 -26.44 -7.98 28.36
N LEU A 355 -25.19 -8.36 28.25
CA LEU A 355 -24.22 -7.68 27.40
C LEU A 355 -23.31 -8.69 26.68
N THR A 356 -22.55 -8.22 25.71
CA THR A 356 -21.50 -9.01 25.07
C THR A 356 -20.17 -8.64 25.71
N GLY A 357 -19.49 -9.60 26.34
CA GLY A 357 -18.29 -9.30 27.11
C GLY A 357 -17.50 -10.52 27.58
N ASP A 358 -16.48 -10.25 28.35
CA ASP A 358 -15.64 -11.24 29.03
C ASP A 358 -16.15 -11.39 30.47
N ASN A 359 -16.74 -12.54 30.74
CA ASN A 359 -17.33 -12.88 32.03
C ASN A 359 -16.32 -12.77 33.18
N SER A 360 -15.11 -13.25 32.97
CA SER A 360 -14.06 -13.26 34.04
C SER A 360 -13.57 -11.85 34.36
N SER A 361 -13.41 -11.00 33.35
CA SER A 361 -13.01 -9.61 33.53
C SER A 361 -14.07 -8.79 34.27
N LEU A 362 -15.34 -8.96 33.92
CA LEU A 362 -16.46 -8.29 34.60
C LEU A 362 -16.63 -8.76 36.07
N GLU A 363 -16.53 -10.09 36.32
CA GLU A 363 -16.62 -10.65 37.68
C GLU A 363 -15.51 -10.06 38.58
N ARG A 364 -14.27 -9.99 38.05
CA ARG A 364 -13.14 -9.41 38.76
C ARG A 364 -13.31 -7.91 39.04
N ALA A 365 -13.86 -7.16 38.07
CA ALA A 365 -14.16 -5.74 38.25
C ALA A 365 -15.16 -5.52 39.37
N VAL A 366 -16.27 -6.26 39.40
CA VAL A 366 -17.27 -6.19 40.47
C VAL A 366 -16.67 -6.63 41.80
N LEU A 367 -15.90 -7.70 41.83
CA LEU A 367 -15.23 -8.18 43.06
C LEU A 367 -14.27 -7.11 43.62
N ASN A 368 -13.51 -6.41 42.77
CA ASN A 368 -12.65 -5.32 43.24
C ASN A 368 -13.44 -4.16 43.88
N LEU A 369 -14.63 -3.83 43.37
CA LEU A 369 -15.48 -2.84 44.00
C LEU A 369 -15.99 -3.33 45.36
N LEU A 370 -16.42 -4.59 45.44
CA LEU A 370 -16.92 -5.19 46.68
C LEU A 370 -15.82 -5.33 47.73
N ASP A 371 -14.64 -5.81 47.36
CA ASP A 371 -13.48 -5.92 48.26
C ASP A 371 -13.07 -4.54 48.80
N ASN A 372 -13.12 -3.47 47.98
CA ASN A 372 -12.89 -2.11 48.42
C ASN A 372 -13.97 -1.64 49.41
N ALA A 373 -15.25 -1.88 49.08
CA ALA A 373 -16.35 -1.50 49.99
C ALA A 373 -16.24 -2.19 51.36
N VAL A 374 -15.92 -3.50 51.35
CA VAL A 374 -15.69 -4.25 52.63
C VAL A 374 -14.48 -3.70 53.39
N LYS A 375 -13.40 -3.42 52.72
CA LYS A 375 -12.15 -2.93 53.34
C LYS A 375 -12.30 -1.59 54.04
N PHE A 376 -13.08 -0.66 53.46
CA PHE A 376 -13.22 0.70 53.96
C PHE A 376 -14.44 0.88 54.85
N SER A 377 -15.37 -0.08 54.91
CA SER A 377 -16.54 -0.05 55.79
C SER A 377 -16.21 -0.43 57.23
N PRO A 378 -16.80 0.25 58.23
CA PRO A 378 -16.71 -0.15 59.61
C PRO A 378 -17.35 -1.54 59.86
N PRO A 379 -16.94 -2.28 60.91
CA PRO A 379 -17.65 -3.49 61.36
C PRO A 379 -19.14 -3.22 61.53
N ASP A 380 -19.99 -4.23 61.34
CA ASP A 380 -21.46 -4.17 61.48
C ASP A 380 -22.18 -3.17 60.58
N SER A 381 -21.49 -2.62 59.56
CA SER A 381 -22.07 -1.71 58.57
C SER A 381 -22.71 -2.44 57.41
N THR A 382 -23.31 -1.68 56.49
CA THR A 382 -23.97 -2.21 55.31
C THR A 382 -23.27 -1.70 54.05
N VAL A 383 -23.05 -2.61 53.11
CA VAL A 383 -22.63 -2.32 51.72
C VAL A 383 -23.83 -2.50 50.82
N TRP A 384 -24.17 -1.47 50.04
CA TRP A 384 -25.30 -1.50 49.12
C TRP A 384 -24.82 -1.85 47.70
N VAL A 385 -25.48 -2.84 47.07
CA VAL A 385 -25.19 -3.28 45.72
C VAL A 385 -26.43 -3.19 44.87
N ARG A 386 -26.36 -2.41 43.81
CA ARG A 386 -27.47 -2.17 42.90
C ARG A 386 -27.07 -2.49 41.47
N LEU A 387 -27.96 -3.16 40.70
CA LEU A 387 -27.86 -3.32 39.23
C LEU A 387 -29.19 -2.93 38.63
N TYR A 388 -29.22 -1.88 37.82
CA TYR A 388 -30.47 -1.42 37.20
C TYR A 388 -30.20 -0.73 35.86
N PRO A 389 -31.15 -0.79 34.87
CA PRO A 389 -31.06 -0.10 33.59
C PRO A 389 -31.30 1.40 33.72
N LEU A 390 -30.60 2.21 32.92
CA LEU A 390 -30.82 3.66 32.81
C LEU A 390 -31.85 4.07 31.75
N GLY A 391 -32.32 3.11 30.92
CA GLY A 391 -33.30 3.37 29.84
C GLY A 391 -32.73 3.91 28.53
N ASP A 392 -31.42 4.12 28.45
CA ASP A 392 -30.68 4.61 27.27
C ASP A 392 -29.80 3.52 26.57
N GLY A 393 -30.12 2.24 26.81
CA GLY A 393 -29.33 1.11 26.33
C GLY A 393 -28.11 0.81 27.18
N THR A 394 -28.06 1.36 28.39
CA THR A 394 -27.03 1.05 29.42
C THR A 394 -27.65 0.63 30.74
N ALA A 395 -26.89 -0.13 31.50
CA ALA A 395 -27.17 -0.39 32.93
C ALA A 395 -25.98 0.05 33.77
N VAL A 396 -26.24 0.24 35.07
CA VAL A 396 -25.22 0.54 36.05
C VAL A 396 -25.15 -0.54 37.10
N VAL A 397 -23.92 -0.86 37.52
CA VAL A 397 -23.61 -1.58 38.73
C VAL A 397 -23.09 -0.54 39.73
N GLU A 398 -23.80 -0.36 40.84
CA GLU A 398 -23.41 0.53 41.91
C GLU A 398 -23.03 -0.26 43.15
N VAL A 399 -21.92 0.14 43.79
CA VAL A 399 -21.46 -0.36 45.07
C VAL A 399 -21.22 0.84 45.98
N ALA A 400 -22.02 0.97 47.00
CA ALA A 400 -21.87 2.02 48.00
C ALA A 400 -21.41 1.41 49.33
N ASP A 401 -20.46 2.06 49.99
CA ASP A 401 -19.93 1.67 51.30
C ASP A 401 -20.33 2.66 52.40
N ALA A 402 -20.13 2.25 53.65
CA ALA A 402 -20.36 3.09 54.81
C ALA A 402 -19.05 3.66 55.40
N GLY A 403 -18.00 3.72 54.58
CA GLY A 403 -16.68 4.19 54.99
C GLY A 403 -16.56 5.71 55.09
N PRO A 404 -15.33 6.25 55.16
CA PRO A 404 -15.10 7.70 55.27
C PRO A 404 -15.42 8.47 53.99
N GLY A 405 -15.69 7.76 52.85
CA GLY A 405 -15.89 8.37 51.57
C GLY A 405 -14.56 8.70 50.84
N ILE A 406 -14.65 9.49 49.78
CA ILE A 406 -13.50 9.91 48.99
C ILE A 406 -13.44 11.43 48.98
N ALA A 407 -12.27 12.00 49.26
CA ALA A 407 -12.07 13.43 49.18
C ALA A 407 -12.30 13.95 47.74
N GLU A 408 -12.88 15.14 47.58
CA GLU A 408 -13.23 15.71 46.27
C GLU A 408 -12.02 15.84 45.36
N GLU A 409 -10.83 16.12 45.91
CA GLU A 409 -9.56 16.21 45.20
C GLU A 409 -9.02 14.87 44.69
N ASP A 410 -9.48 13.75 45.27
CA ASP A 410 -9.07 12.38 44.93
C ASP A 410 -10.00 11.73 43.91
N LEU A 411 -11.26 12.17 43.79
CA LEU A 411 -12.25 11.61 42.88
C LEU A 411 -11.74 11.44 41.42
N PRO A 412 -11.03 12.41 40.82
CA PRO A 412 -10.52 12.26 39.47
C PRO A 412 -9.40 11.22 39.31
N LYS A 413 -8.72 10.86 40.44
CA LYS A 413 -7.49 10.06 40.45
C LYS A 413 -7.68 8.64 40.98
N VAL A 414 -8.82 8.33 41.64
CA VAL A 414 -9.01 7.02 42.27
C VAL A 414 -8.95 5.82 41.33
N PHE A 415 -9.16 6.05 40.03
CA PHE A 415 -9.05 5.03 38.99
C PHE A 415 -7.67 4.98 38.33
N ASP A 416 -6.71 5.83 38.74
CA ASP A 416 -5.34 5.79 38.24
C ASP A 416 -4.59 4.61 38.90
N ARG A 417 -3.68 4.02 38.15
CA ARG A 417 -2.87 2.89 38.63
C ARG A 417 -2.02 3.31 39.82
N PHE A 418 -1.98 2.44 40.88
CA PHE A 418 -1.20 2.64 42.10
C PHE A 418 -1.61 3.88 42.90
N TYR A 419 -2.71 4.55 42.50
CA TYR A 419 -3.20 5.68 43.29
C TYR A 419 -3.81 5.23 44.61
N ARG A 420 -3.41 5.89 45.68
CA ARG A 420 -3.91 5.69 47.04
C ARG A 420 -4.00 7.03 47.75
N SER A 421 -5.16 7.35 48.29
CA SER A 421 -5.33 8.53 49.13
C SER A 421 -4.43 8.48 50.36
N SER A 422 -4.20 9.62 51.01
CA SER A 422 -3.38 9.69 52.22
C SER A 422 -3.91 8.76 53.32
N GLU A 423 -5.21 8.63 53.43
CA GLU A 423 -5.89 7.78 54.43
C GLU A 423 -5.80 6.29 54.08
N ALA A 424 -5.89 5.96 52.82
CA ALA A 424 -5.81 4.58 52.34
C ALA A 424 -4.39 3.98 52.40
N ARG A 425 -3.34 4.79 52.57
CA ARG A 425 -1.94 4.31 52.65
C ARG A 425 -1.65 3.46 53.88
N THR A 426 -2.43 3.59 54.92
CA THR A 426 -2.28 2.81 56.17
C THR A 426 -2.92 1.41 56.08
N LEU A 427 -3.79 1.19 55.09
CA LEU A 427 -4.48 -0.09 54.89
C LEU A 427 -3.79 -0.94 53.83
N PRO A 428 -3.80 -2.27 53.86
CA PRO A 428 -3.17 -3.11 52.83
C PRO A 428 -3.81 -2.93 51.47
N GLY A 429 -3.03 -3.04 50.36
CA GLY A 429 -3.56 -3.04 49.00
C GLY A 429 -2.70 -2.32 47.98
N SER A 430 -2.73 -2.80 46.75
CA SER A 430 -1.86 -2.42 45.62
C SER A 430 -2.19 -1.09 44.93
N GLY A 431 -3.40 -0.53 45.12
CA GLY A 431 -3.91 0.61 44.35
C GLY A 431 -4.23 0.25 42.86
N LEU A 432 -4.27 -1.02 42.50
CA LEU A 432 -4.60 -1.49 41.15
C LEU A 432 -6.07 -1.88 40.96
N GLY A 433 -6.78 -2.21 42.02
CA GLY A 433 -8.15 -2.72 41.95
C GLY A 433 -9.10 -1.82 41.15
N LEU A 434 -9.13 -0.50 41.46
CA LEU A 434 -9.98 0.45 40.74
C LEU A 434 -9.51 0.71 39.30
N ALA A 435 -8.21 0.63 39.02
CA ALA A 435 -7.69 0.69 37.67
C ALA A 435 -8.13 -0.53 36.80
N ILE A 436 -8.22 -1.71 37.42
CA ILE A 436 -8.79 -2.92 36.77
C ILE A 436 -10.28 -2.71 36.48
N VAL A 437 -11.03 -2.11 37.42
CA VAL A 437 -12.45 -1.78 37.19
C VAL A 437 -12.63 -0.85 36.00
N LYS A 438 -11.87 0.24 35.95
CA LYS A 438 -11.87 1.18 34.84
C LYS A 438 -11.55 0.49 33.51
N HIS A 439 -10.50 -0.32 33.49
CA HIS A 439 -10.10 -1.05 32.31
C HIS A 439 -11.18 -2.03 31.83
N ALA A 440 -11.77 -2.79 32.73
CA ALA A 440 -12.86 -3.70 32.41
C ALA A 440 -14.05 -2.95 31.80
N ALA A 441 -14.46 -1.83 32.40
CA ALA A 441 -15.55 -1.01 31.87
C ALA A 441 -15.26 -0.46 30.49
N GLU A 442 -14.10 0.16 30.28
CA GLU A 442 -13.68 0.73 28.98
C GLU A 442 -13.57 -0.34 27.89
N ARG A 443 -13.05 -1.53 28.21
CA ARG A 443 -12.98 -2.66 27.27
C ARG A 443 -14.36 -3.12 26.79
N HIS A 444 -15.37 -2.99 27.64
CA HIS A 444 -16.76 -3.31 27.33
C HIS A 444 -17.56 -2.13 26.78
N GLY A 445 -16.90 -1.01 26.44
CA GLY A 445 -17.54 0.20 25.91
C GLY A 445 -18.33 1.00 26.92
N GLY A 446 -18.06 0.76 28.21
CA GLY A 446 -18.65 1.44 29.33
C GLY A 446 -17.75 2.52 29.97
N ALA A 447 -18.12 2.98 31.14
CA ALA A 447 -17.39 3.99 31.92
C ALA A 447 -17.55 3.74 33.41
N VAL A 448 -16.66 4.33 34.21
CA VAL A 448 -16.67 4.26 35.67
C VAL A 448 -16.77 5.65 36.31
N TYR A 449 -17.42 5.72 37.43
CA TYR A 449 -17.59 6.97 38.21
C TYR A 449 -17.41 6.69 39.68
N ALA A 450 -16.88 7.68 40.40
CA ALA A 450 -16.79 7.67 41.84
C ALA A 450 -17.49 8.94 42.39
N SER A 451 -18.24 8.80 43.45
CA SER A 451 -18.92 9.90 44.14
C SER A 451 -19.12 9.59 45.60
N GLN A 452 -19.69 10.52 46.35
CA GLN A 452 -20.11 10.29 47.73
C GLN A 452 -21.43 9.50 47.76
N ALA A 453 -21.54 8.52 48.64
CA ALA A 453 -22.79 7.80 48.86
C ALA A 453 -23.78 8.66 49.68
N PRO A 454 -25.11 8.56 49.40
CA PRO A 454 -26.14 9.31 50.16
C PRO A 454 -26.14 9.06 51.67
N GLU A 455 -25.80 7.85 52.08
CA GLU A 455 -25.73 7.44 53.48
C GLU A 455 -24.37 7.73 54.13
N GLY A 456 -23.46 8.39 53.44
CA GLY A 456 -22.06 8.52 53.76
C GLY A 456 -21.23 7.39 53.16
N GLY A 457 -19.91 7.58 53.02
CA GLY A 457 -19.03 6.63 52.35
C GLY A 457 -18.86 6.90 50.86
N ALA A 458 -18.27 5.98 50.14
CA ALA A 458 -18.04 6.10 48.71
C ALA A 458 -19.09 5.35 47.86
N LEU A 459 -19.48 5.93 46.73
CA LEU A 459 -20.31 5.31 45.73
C LEU A 459 -19.48 5.09 44.48
N MET A 460 -19.25 3.83 44.10
CA MET A 460 -18.59 3.42 42.88
C MET A 460 -19.62 2.92 41.89
N THR A 461 -19.55 3.42 40.66
CA THR A 461 -20.49 3.11 39.57
C THR A 461 -19.75 2.60 38.33
N ILE A 462 -20.16 1.45 37.84
CA ILE A 462 -19.78 0.94 36.52
C ILE A 462 -21.00 1.06 35.60
N ARG A 463 -20.89 1.78 34.52
CA ARG A 463 -21.91 1.88 33.45
C ARG A 463 -21.53 1.03 32.27
N LEU A 464 -22.40 0.14 31.82
CA LEU A 464 -22.14 -0.82 30.76
C LEU A 464 -23.27 -0.82 29.71
N PRO A 465 -22.95 -0.84 28.40
CA PRO A 465 -23.95 -0.98 27.34
C PRO A 465 -24.48 -2.42 27.31
N GLY A 466 -25.75 -2.59 26.87
CA GLY A 466 -26.38 -3.89 26.77
C GLY A 466 -27.88 -3.78 26.54
N ALA A 467 -28.62 -4.81 26.99
CA ALA A 467 -30.08 -4.91 26.88
C ALA A 467 -30.67 -5.55 28.13
N PRO A 468 -31.94 -5.26 28.47
CA PRO A 468 -32.67 -6.02 29.48
C PRO A 468 -32.64 -7.51 29.19
N GLY A 469 -32.41 -8.34 30.25
CA GLY A 469 -32.34 -9.80 30.15
C GLY A 469 -33.72 -10.46 30.12
#